data_0736cb9b04c759e8203b30232abecd37
#
_entry.id   0736cb9b04c759e8203b30232abecd37
#
_cell.length_a   1.000
_cell.length_b   1.000
_cell.length_c   1.000
_cell.angle_alpha   90.00
_cell.angle_beta   90.00
_cell.angle_gamma   90.00
#
_symmetry.space_group_name_H-M   'P 1'
#
loop_
_entity.id
_entity.type
_entity.pdbx_description
1 polymer ?
#
loop_
_entity_poly.entity_id
_entity_poly.type
_entity_poly.pdbx_seq_one_letter_code
_entity_poly.pdbx_strand_id
1 'polypeptide(L)'
;MALKNKSANMDSLVALGTSAAYFYSVYVVLSGTGHQYFEASAVLITLVIFGKYLEAKAKGRTSEAISKLMKIGAKTATVIRNRKEMKIPIDEVQEGDVVIVKPGEKVPVDGVITEGHSTLDESLVTGESIPVEKKKGDPVIGSTINKVGSFRFKATKVGSETTLSRIIKLIEEAQTKKEPIQRFADAVSAYFGPIVIFIA
;
A
#
# COMPACT_ATOMS: atom_id res chain seq x y z
N MET A 1 12.41 -18.20 -4.77
CA MET A 1 12.42 -17.33 -5.98
C MET A 1 13.83 -17.00 -6.50
N ALA A 2 14.87 -16.89 -5.69
CA ALA A 2 16.25 -16.60 -6.13
C ALA A 2 16.85 -17.67 -7.06
N LEU A 3 16.54 -18.94 -6.85
CA LEU A 3 16.99 -20.06 -7.70
C LEU A 3 16.48 -19.99 -9.16
N LYS A 4 15.40 -19.28 -9.43
CA LYS A 4 14.81 -19.16 -10.77
C LYS A 4 15.47 -18.07 -11.62
N ASN A 5 16.10 -17.06 -10.98
CA ASN A 5 16.71 -15.91 -11.66
C ASN A 5 18.24 -15.89 -11.66
N LYS A 6 18.90 -16.96 -11.20
CA LYS A 6 20.40 -17.11 -11.14
C LYS A 6 21.14 -15.89 -10.52
N SER A 7 20.48 -15.07 -9.68
CA SER A 7 21.11 -13.96 -8.99
C SER A 7 21.15 -14.24 -7.48
N ALA A 8 22.33 -14.23 -6.89
CA ALA A 8 22.50 -14.27 -5.44
C ALA A 8 21.94 -12.95 -4.85
N ASN A 9 21.16 -13.04 -3.80
CA ASN A 9 20.69 -11.91 -3.02
C ASN A 9 21.18 -12.02 -1.57
N MET A 10 20.94 -11.02 -0.75
CA MET A 10 21.32 -11.03 0.66
C MET A 10 20.87 -12.31 1.40
N ASP A 11 19.63 -12.76 1.16
CA ASP A 11 19.09 -13.98 1.79
C ASP A 11 19.86 -15.24 1.35
N SER A 12 20.31 -15.29 0.09
CA SER A 12 21.14 -16.40 -0.43
C SER A 12 22.51 -16.45 0.24
N LEU A 13 23.13 -15.30 0.49
CA LEU A 13 24.41 -15.22 1.22
C LEU A 13 24.28 -15.67 2.67
N VAL A 14 23.23 -15.23 3.36
CA VAL A 14 22.94 -15.65 4.74
C VAL A 14 22.72 -17.16 4.78
N ALA A 15 21.89 -17.70 3.87
CA ALA A 15 21.62 -19.14 3.81
C ALA A 15 22.89 -19.95 3.54
N LEU A 16 23.75 -19.51 2.61
CA LEU A 16 25.01 -20.16 2.30
C LEU A 16 25.98 -20.14 3.48
N GLY A 17 26.19 -18.97 4.09
CA GLY A 17 27.13 -18.81 5.21
C GLY A 17 26.68 -19.59 6.45
N THR A 18 25.40 -19.54 6.80
CA THR A 18 24.88 -20.28 7.96
C THR A 18 24.88 -21.79 7.71
N SER A 19 24.56 -22.24 6.49
CA SER A 19 24.63 -23.66 6.12
C SER A 19 26.07 -24.17 6.17
N ALA A 20 27.03 -23.42 5.62
CA ALA A 20 28.46 -23.79 5.67
C ALA A 20 28.95 -23.91 7.11
N ALA A 21 28.65 -22.93 7.97
CA ALA A 21 29.02 -22.96 9.39
C ALA A 21 28.38 -24.15 10.12
N TYR A 22 27.13 -24.47 9.82
CA TYR A 22 26.42 -25.60 10.42
C TYR A 22 27.03 -26.93 9.99
N PHE A 23 27.18 -27.20 8.69
CA PHE A 23 27.71 -28.47 8.20
C PHE A 23 29.18 -28.68 8.56
N TYR A 24 29.99 -27.62 8.54
CA TYR A 24 31.35 -27.65 9.05
C TYR A 24 31.40 -28.06 10.52
N SER A 25 30.52 -27.49 11.36
CA SER A 25 30.44 -27.84 12.78
C SER A 25 30.02 -29.27 13.02
N VAL A 26 29.10 -29.79 12.18
CA VAL A 26 28.75 -31.24 12.21
C VAL A 26 29.97 -32.09 11.88
N TYR A 27 30.73 -31.72 10.85
CA TYR A 27 31.98 -32.44 10.52
C TYR A 27 32.98 -32.40 11.68
N VAL A 28 33.19 -31.26 12.33
CA VAL A 28 34.08 -31.11 13.50
C VAL A 28 33.66 -32.03 14.66
N VAL A 29 32.33 -32.09 14.94
CA VAL A 29 31.82 -33.00 15.98
C VAL A 29 32.10 -34.47 15.66
N LEU A 30 31.93 -34.89 14.41
CA LEU A 30 32.15 -36.25 13.98
C LEU A 30 33.66 -36.62 13.92
N SER A 31 34.50 -35.68 13.52
CA SER A 31 35.96 -35.89 13.40
C SER A 31 36.72 -35.73 14.71
N GLY A 32 36.11 -35.10 15.72
CA GLY A 32 36.73 -34.83 17.02
C GLY A 32 37.81 -33.77 17.00
N THR A 33 38.01 -33.00 15.90
CA THR A 33 39.05 -32.01 15.72
C THR A 33 38.54 -30.69 15.17
N GLY A 34 38.87 -29.52 15.80
CA GLY A 34 38.55 -28.21 15.32
C GLY A 34 37.56 -27.44 16.21
N HIS A 35 37.20 -26.22 15.77
CA HIS A 35 36.22 -25.37 16.45
C HIS A 35 34.88 -25.44 15.79
N GLN A 36 33.82 -25.48 16.63
CA GLN A 36 32.42 -25.51 16.17
C GLN A 36 31.93 -24.06 15.97
N TYR A 37 31.03 -23.85 15.01
CA TYR A 37 30.43 -22.55 14.69
C TYR A 37 28.88 -22.59 14.77
N PHE A 38 28.29 -23.54 15.53
CA PHE A 38 26.84 -23.60 15.71
C PHE A 38 26.28 -22.31 16.30
N GLU A 39 26.99 -21.73 17.28
CA GLU A 39 26.60 -20.48 17.93
C GLU A 39 26.52 -19.32 16.94
N ALA A 40 27.56 -19.19 16.09
CA ALA A 40 27.60 -18.14 15.07
C ALA A 40 26.43 -18.27 14.08
N SER A 41 26.16 -19.52 13.62
CA SER A 41 25.04 -19.81 12.74
C SER A 41 23.70 -19.47 13.41
N ALA A 42 23.48 -19.89 14.66
CA ALA A 42 22.25 -19.66 15.39
C ALA A 42 22.01 -18.17 15.68
N VAL A 43 23.04 -17.42 16.10
CA VAL A 43 22.95 -15.97 16.36
C VAL A 43 22.61 -15.24 15.07
N LEU A 44 23.29 -15.56 13.96
CA LEU A 44 23.10 -14.87 12.69
C LEU A 44 21.67 -15.12 12.15
N ILE A 45 21.17 -16.35 12.19
CA ILE A 45 19.79 -16.67 11.78
C ILE A 45 18.79 -15.91 12.67
N THR A 46 19.02 -15.91 14.00
CA THR A 46 18.14 -15.23 14.94
C THR A 46 18.05 -13.73 14.64
N LEU A 47 19.19 -13.05 14.43
CA LEU A 47 19.23 -11.64 14.11
C LEU A 47 18.55 -11.31 12.78
N VAL A 48 18.75 -12.13 11.74
CA VAL A 48 18.10 -11.95 10.45
C VAL A 48 16.59 -12.13 10.55
N ILE A 49 16.11 -13.18 11.24
CA ILE A 49 14.67 -13.42 11.45
C ILE A 49 14.05 -12.29 12.28
N PHE A 50 14.76 -11.84 13.33
CA PHE A 50 14.30 -10.72 14.14
C PHE A 50 14.18 -9.43 13.34
N GLY A 51 15.16 -9.13 12.48
CA GLY A 51 15.11 -7.99 11.56
C GLY A 51 13.91 -8.07 10.62
N LYS A 52 13.67 -9.24 10.00
CA LYS A 52 12.51 -9.48 9.13
C LYS A 52 11.18 -9.39 9.88
N TYR A 53 11.13 -9.83 11.13
CA TYR A 53 9.94 -9.67 11.97
C TYR A 53 9.62 -8.20 12.23
N LEU A 54 10.62 -7.38 12.57
CA LEU A 54 10.43 -5.94 12.77
C LEU A 54 9.97 -5.24 11.49
N GLU A 55 10.57 -5.60 10.34
CA GLU A 55 10.17 -5.10 9.01
C GLU A 55 8.70 -5.46 8.71
N ALA A 56 8.32 -6.72 8.88
CA ALA A 56 6.95 -7.19 8.64
C ALA A 56 5.95 -6.48 9.56
N LYS A 57 6.31 -6.28 10.85
CA LYS A 57 5.47 -5.55 11.81
C LYS A 57 5.28 -4.08 11.44
N ALA A 58 6.35 -3.42 10.96
CA ALA A 58 6.27 -2.03 10.49
C ALA A 58 5.38 -1.92 9.25
N LYS A 59 5.55 -2.80 8.26
CA LYS A 59 4.72 -2.84 7.03
C LYS A 59 3.25 -3.15 7.34
N GLY A 60 2.97 -4.04 8.28
CA GLY A 60 1.61 -4.39 8.68
C GLY A 60 0.81 -3.21 9.21
N ARG A 61 1.42 -2.33 10.01
CA ARG A 61 0.77 -1.11 10.53
C ARG A 61 0.37 -0.14 9.42
N THR A 62 1.17 -0.02 8.38
CA THR A 62 0.88 0.88 7.26
C THR A 62 -0.24 0.33 6.38
N SER A 63 -0.30 -0.99 6.16
CA SER A 63 -1.42 -1.63 5.46
C SER A 63 -2.75 -1.47 6.21
N GLU A 64 -2.73 -1.48 7.54
CA GLU A 64 -3.93 -1.22 8.35
C GLU A 64 -4.43 0.22 8.17
N ALA A 65 -3.53 1.20 8.12
CA ALA A 65 -3.89 2.60 7.87
C ALA A 65 -4.54 2.78 6.49
N ILE A 66 -4.00 2.16 5.44
CA ILE A 66 -4.59 2.17 4.09
C ILE A 66 -5.97 1.52 4.10
N SER A 67 -6.13 0.36 4.76
CA SER A 67 -7.43 -0.31 4.88
C SER A 67 -8.47 0.56 5.60
N LYS A 68 -8.05 1.37 6.57
CA LYS A 68 -8.93 2.36 7.23
C LYS A 68 -9.35 3.46 6.25
N LEU A 69 -8.45 3.98 5.42
CA LEU A 69 -8.78 4.97 4.39
C LEU A 69 -9.79 4.42 3.37
N MET A 70 -9.62 3.18 2.92
CA MET A 70 -10.58 2.52 2.00
C MET A 70 -11.98 2.39 2.61
N LYS A 71 -12.08 2.19 3.93
CA LYS A 71 -13.37 2.09 4.64
C LYS A 71 -14.06 3.44 4.84
N ILE A 72 -13.35 4.56 4.63
CA ILE A 72 -13.92 5.90 4.81
C ILE A 72 -14.82 6.28 3.63
N GLY A 73 -14.62 5.74 2.44
CA GLY A 73 -15.44 6.00 1.26
C GLY A 73 -16.93 5.71 1.45
N ALA A 74 -17.78 6.32 0.64
CA ALA A 74 -19.20 5.98 0.57
C ALA A 74 -19.36 4.55 0.04
N LYS A 75 -20.34 3.81 0.54
CA LYS A 75 -20.63 2.46 0.06
C LYS A 75 -21.72 2.44 -1.02
N THR A 76 -22.55 3.47 -1.04
CA THR A 76 -23.69 3.61 -1.96
C THR A 76 -23.74 5.04 -2.46
N ALA A 77 -24.34 5.22 -3.63
CA ALA A 77 -24.63 6.52 -4.25
C ALA A 77 -26.10 6.62 -4.60
N THR A 78 -26.68 7.82 -4.48
CA THR A 78 -28.03 8.12 -4.99
C THR A 78 -27.87 8.77 -6.37
N VAL A 79 -28.23 8.05 -7.41
CA VAL A 79 -28.12 8.50 -8.81
C VAL A 79 -29.48 8.77 -9.41
N ILE A 80 -29.54 9.66 -10.40
CA ILE A 80 -30.72 9.91 -11.22
C ILE A 80 -30.52 9.21 -12.56
N ARG A 81 -31.28 8.12 -12.76
CA ARG A 81 -31.38 7.45 -14.08
C ARG A 81 -32.83 7.43 -14.52
N ASN A 82 -33.11 7.74 -15.77
CA ASN A 82 -34.47 7.79 -16.32
C ASN A 82 -35.43 8.69 -15.50
N ARG A 83 -34.97 9.82 -14.99
CA ARG A 83 -35.71 10.77 -14.14
C ARG A 83 -36.15 10.18 -12.79
N LYS A 84 -35.58 9.06 -12.35
CA LYS A 84 -35.88 8.44 -11.05
C LYS A 84 -34.60 8.42 -10.19
N GLU A 85 -34.80 8.75 -8.93
CA GLU A 85 -33.72 8.59 -7.94
C GLU A 85 -33.59 7.11 -7.58
N MET A 86 -32.38 6.60 -7.66
CA MET A 86 -32.06 5.20 -7.33
C MET A 86 -30.81 5.17 -6.44
N LYS A 87 -30.89 4.38 -5.39
CA LYS A 87 -29.72 4.13 -4.53
C LYS A 87 -29.01 2.86 -5.03
N ILE A 88 -27.79 3.00 -5.48
CA ILE A 88 -27.00 1.92 -6.05
C ILE A 88 -25.67 1.73 -5.27
N PRO A 89 -25.05 0.54 -5.32
CA PRO A 89 -23.68 0.34 -4.87
C PRO A 89 -22.71 1.29 -5.59
N ILE A 90 -21.64 1.71 -4.90
CA ILE A 90 -20.67 2.65 -5.50
C ILE A 90 -20.00 2.09 -6.75
N ASP A 91 -19.82 0.77 -6.80
CA ASP A 91 -19.16 0.07 -7.92
C ASP A 91 -20.02 0.07 -9.20
N GLU A 92 -21.32 0.38 -9.09
CA GLU A 92 -22.24 0.50 -10.21
C GLU A 92 -22.39 1.93 -10.75
N VAL A 93 -21.75 2.92 -10.12
CA VAL A 93 -21.75 4.30 -10.60
C VAL A 93 -20.88 4.40 -11.84
N GLN A 94 -21.42 5.03 -12.88
CA GLN A 94 -20.74 5.22 -14.16
C GLN A 94 -20.36 6.69 -14.38
N GLU A 95 -19.33 6.91 -15.18
CA GLU A 95 -18.99 8.25 -15.63
C GLU A 95 -20.17 8.86 -16.39
N GLY A 96 -20.50 10.11 -16.03
CA GLY A 96 -21.66 10.81 -16.61
C GLY A 96 -22.95 10.68 -15.81
N ASP A 97 -23.03 9.77 -14.82
CA ASP A 97 -24.19 9.70 -13.92
C ASP A 97 -24.41 11.02 -13.16
N VAL A 98 -25.66 11.41 -13.01
CA VAL A 98 -26.04 12.52 -12.14
C VAL A 98 -26.31 11.97 -10.74
N VAL A 99 -25.48 12.41 -9.80
CA VAL A 99 -25.51 11.96 -8.40
C VAL A 99 -26.06 13.06 -7.51
N ILE A 100 -26.89 12.69 -6.54
CA ILE A 100 -27.43 13.60 -5.51
C ILE A 100 -26.69 13.35 -4.21
N VAL A 101 -26.30 14.44 -3.53
CA VAL A 101 -25.71 14.38 -2.19
C VAL A 101 -26.50 15.30 -1.26
N LYS A 102 -27.01 14.71 -0.19
CA LYS A 102 -27.79 15.40 0.86
C LYS A 102 -26.88 15.80 2.02
N PRO A 103 -27.31 16.74 2.87
CA PRO A 103 -26.54 17.11 4.07
C PRO A 103 -26.21 15.88 4.93
N GLY A 104 -24.97 15.81 5.41
CA GLY A 104 -24.45 14.69 6.20
C GLY A 104 -23.98 13.50 5.37
N GLU A 105 -24.28 13.44 4.08
CA GLU A 105 -23.81 12.36 3.21
C GLU A 105 -22.39 12.59 2.70
N LYS A 106 -21.73 11.50 2.35
CA LYS A 106 -20.43 11.53 1.68
C LYS A 106 -20.62 11.63 0.18
N VAL A 107 -19.78 12.41 -0.46
CA VAL A 107 -19.64 12.44 -1.92
C VAL A 107 -19.10 11.07 -2.37
N PRO A 108 -19.83 10.31 -3.21
CA PRO A 108 -19.42 8.94 -3.50
C PRO A 108 -18.25 8.84 -4.48
N VAL A 109 -18.20 9.68 -5.51
CA VAL A 109 -17.19 9.69 -6.57
C VAL A 109 -16.81 11.11 -6.94
N ASP A 110 -15.75 11.30 -7.73
CA ASP A 110 -15.35 12.64 -8.18
C ASP A 110 -16.26 13.15 -9.29
N GLY A 111 -16.50 14.46 -9.31
CA GLY A 111 -17.35 15.06 -10.33
C GLY A 111 -17.36 16.58 -10.35
N VAL A 112 -18.35 17.13 -11.06
CA VAL A 112 -18.57 18.58 -11.18
C VAL A 112 -20.01 18.89 -10.86
N ILE A 113 -20.25 19.88 -9.99
CA ILE A 113 -21.58 20.31 -9.58
C ILE A 113 -22.35 20.85 -10.77
N THR A 114 -23.54 20.32 -11.01
CA THR A 114 -24.46 20.76 -12.06
C THR A 114 -25.56 21.65 -11.52
N GLU A 115 -26.03 21.40 -10.28
CA GLU A 115 -27.11 22.13 -9.63
C GLU A 115 -26.90 22.19 -8.11
N GLY A 116 -27.38 23.28 -7.49
CA GLY A 116 -27.32 23.47 -6.05
C GLY A 116 -26.02 24.13 -5.58
N HIS A 117 -25.89 24.22 -4.28
CA HIS A 117 -24.70 24.71 -3.58
C HIS A 117 -24.55 23.94 -2.27
N SER A 118 -23.34 23.90 -1.76
CA SER A 118 -23.02 23.12 -0.56
C SER A 118 -21.76 23.64 0.10
N THR A 119 -21.59 23.27 1.36
CA THR A 119 -20.33 23.41 2.08
C THR A 119 -19.77 22.02 2.34
N LEU A 120 -18.61 21.73 1.74
CA LEU A 120 -17.96 20.43 1.81
C LEU A 120 -16.76 20.44 2.77
N ASP A 121 -16.66 19.42 3.59
CA ASP A 121 -15.48 19.13 4.38
C ASP A 121 -14.54 18.25 3.53
N GLU A 122 -13.48 18.88 3.04
CA GLU A 122 -12.47 18.23 2.19
C GLU A 122 -11.21 17.84 2.98
N SER A 123 -11.24 17.92 4.32
CA SER A 123 -10.08 17.73 5.19
C SER A 123 -9.39 16.37 5.01
N LEU A 124 -10.14 15.34 4.63
CA LEU A 124 -9.60 14.02 4.34
C LEU A 124 -8.59 14.03 3.17
N VAL A 125 -8.78 14.92 2.19
CA VAL A 125 -7.98 14.95 0.96
C VAL A 125 -6.97 16.10 1.00
N THR A 126 -7.39 17.27 1.47
CA THR A 126 -6.56 18.47 1.48
C THR A 126 -5.75 18.64 2.77
N GLY A 127 -6.20 18.02 3.87
CA GLY A 127 -5.65 18.23 5.21
C GLY A 127 -6.14 19.52 5.89
N GLU A 128 -6.91 20.38 5.21
CA GLU A 128 -7.45 21.62 5.74
C GLU A 128 -8.80 21.39 6.42
N SER A 129 -8.92 21.76 7.68
CA SER A 129 -10.13 21.53 8.47
C SER A 129 -11.25 22.52 8.21
N ILE A 130 -11.03 23.56 7.39
CA ILE A 130 -12.02 24.58 7.08
C ILE A 130 -12.91 24.07 5.95
N PRO A 131 -14.24 23.96 6.16
CA PRO A 131 -15.14 23.55 5.08
C PRO A 131 -15.17 24.57 3.94
N VAL A 132 -15.23 24.07 2.71
CA VAL A 132 -15.17 24.88 1.47
C VAL A 132 -16.54 25.00 0.86
N GLU A 133 -16.96 26.23 0.52
CA GLU A 133 -18.17 26.47 -0.24
C GLU A 133 -18.00 26.03 -1.69
N LYS A 134 -18.97 25.30 -2.21
CA LYS A 134 -19.03 24.79 -3.57
C LYS A 134 -20.34 25.14 -4.23
N LYS A 135 -20.27 25.56 -5.48
CA LYS A 135 -21.41 25.96 -6.31
C LYS A 135 -21.35 25.29 -7.68
N LYS A 136 -22.37 25.52 -8.47
CA LYS A 136 -22.44 25.00 -9.85
C LYS A 136 -21.15 25.31 -10.64
N GLY A 137 -20.58 24.28 -11.24
CA GLY A 137 -19.32 24.33 -11.99
C GLY A 137 -18.08 23.95 -11.20
N ASP A 138 -18.18 23.92 -9.85
CA ASP A 138 -17.04 23.57 -9.01
C ASP A 138 -16.81 22.05 -8.97
N PRO A 139 -15.54 21.61 -8.89
CA PRO A 139 -15.22 20.20 -8.73
C PRO A 139 -15.52 19.74 -7.30
N VAL A 140 -15.97 18.48 -7.19
CA VAL A 140 -16.15 17.76 -5.94
C VAL A 140 -15.31 16.48 -5.94
N ILE A 141 -14.80 16.13 -4.77
CA ILE A 141 -13.90 14.99 -4.58
C ILE A 141 -14.63 13.91 -3.80
N GLY A 142 -14.52 12.67 -4.26
CA GLY A 142 -15.07 11.51 -3.57
C GLY A 142 -14.55 11.38 -2.14
N SER A 143 -15.41 10.90 -1.24
CA SER A 143 -15.15 10.72 0.20
C SER A 143 -15.14 12.00 1.04
N THR A 144 -15.34 13.19 0.45
CA THR A 144 -15.60 14.42 1.20
C THR A 144 -17.00 14.40 1.82
N ILE A 145 -17.25 15.18 2.86
CA ILE A 145 -18.50 15.17 3.60
C ILE A 145 -19.29 16.44 3.32
N ASN A 146 -20.53 16.28 2.87
CA ASN A 146 -21.44 17.39 2.71
C ASN A 146 -21.96 17.85 4.08
N LYS A 147 -21.63 19.05 4.50
CA LYS A 147 -22.06 19.62 5.80
C LYS A 147 -23.42 20.31 5.70
N VAL A 148 -23.60 21.17 4.69
CA VAL A 148 -24.79 22.00 4.57
C VAL A 148 -25.16 22.12 3.10
N GLY A 149 -26.48 22.14 2.83
CA GLY A 149 -27.00 22.23 1.47
C GLY A 149 -27.15 20.86 0.80
N SER A 150 -27.78 20.89 -0.36
CA SER A 150 -27.96 19.72 -1.21
C SER A 150 -27.57 20.10 -2.62
N PHE A 151 -26.88 19.21 -3.30
CA PHE A 151 -26.42 19.46 -4.65
C PHE A 151 -26.49 18.21 -5.52
N ARG A 152 -26.51 18.44 -6.83
CA ARG A 152 -26.34 17.43 -7.86
C ARG A 152 -25.04 17.66 -8.58
N PHE A 153 -24.36 16.58 -8.88
CA PHE A 153 -23.12 16.66 -9.64
C PHE A 153 -23.07 15.54 -10.70
N LYS A 154 -22.35 15.78 -11.77
CA LYS A 154 -22.06 14.80 -12.81
C LYS A 154 -20.78 14.09 -12.46
N ALA A 155 -20.81 12.76 -12.36
CA ALA A 155 -19.63 11.93 -12.11
C ALA A 155 -18.64 12.06 -13.28
N THR A 156 -17.38 12.34 -12.98
CA THR A 156 -16.29 12.46 -13.97
C THR A 156 -15.21 11.41 -13.81
N LYS A 157 -15.03 10.88 -12.59
CA LYS A 157 -14.09 9.80 -12.30
C LYS A 157 -14.75 8.83 -11.33
N VAL A 158 -14.69 7.54 -11.66
CA VAL A 158 -15.33 6.48 -10.91
C VAL A 158 -14.32 5.34 -10.62
N GLY A 159 -14.63 4.50 -9.64
CA GLY A 159 -13.83 3.32 -9.30
C GLY A 159 -12.37 3.65 -9.02
N SER A 160 -11.45 3.01 -9.75
CA SER A 160 -9.99 3.17 -9.59
C SER A 160 -9.46 4.55 -10.01
N GLU A 161 -10.24 5.32 -10.78
CA GLU A 161 -9.84 6.61 -11.30
C GLU A 161 -10.13 7.77 -10.34
N THR A 162 -10.88 7.53 -9.25
CA THR A 162 -11.15 8.56 -8.24
C THR A 162 -9.87 9.04 -7.56
N THR A 163 -9.88 10.28 -7.11
CA THR A 163 -8.74 10.91 -6.41
C THR A 163 -8.29 10.09 -5.20
N LEU A 164 -9.24 9.60 -4.38
CA LEU A 164 -8.92 8.75 -3.23
C LEU A 164 -8.27 7.43 -3.66
N SER A 165 -8.81 6.75 -4.68
CA SER A 165 -8.24 5.49 -5.19
C SER A 165 -6.81 5.68 -5.72
N ARG A 166 -6.55 6.79 -6.41
CA ARG A 166 -5.20 7.14 -6.89
C ARG A 166 -4.22 7.40 -5.75
N ILE A 167 -4.65 8.11 -4.69
CA ILE A 167 -3.83 8.34 -3.49
C ILE A 167 -3.48 7.00 -2.84
N ILE A 168 -4.45 6.12 -2.64
CA ILE A 168 -4.24 4.79 -2.07
C ILE A 168 -3.22 4.00 -2.90
N LYS A 169 -3.40 3.97 -4.23
CA LYS A 169 -2.50 3.28 -5.15
C LYS A 169 -1.07 3.82 -5.08
N LEU A 170 -0.89 5.13 -5.03
CA LEU A 170 0.43 5.75 -4.87
C LEU A 170 1.12 5.35 -3.57
N ILE A 171 0.37 5.27 -2.46
CA ILE A 171 0.90 4.82 -1.17
C ILE A 171 1.30 3.34 -1.24
N GLU A 172 0.47 2.47 -1.85
CA GLU A 172 0.76 1.05 -2.04
C GLU A 172 2.01 0.84 -2.91
N GLU A 173 2.13 1.57 -4.02
CA GLU A 173 3.31 1.52 -4.90
C GLU A 173 4.58 1.99 -4.20
N ALA A 174 4.49 3.04 -3.37
CA ALA A 174 5.61 3.52 -2.57
C ALA A 174 6.10 2.48 -1.56
N GLN A 175 5.18 1.68 -0.99
CA GLN A 175 5.51 0.64 -0.02
C GLN A 175 6.07 -0.64 -0.65
N THR A 176 5.66 -0.97 -1.88
CA THR A 176 6.13 -2.17 -2.57
C THR A 176 7.49 -2.01 -3.22
N LYS A 177 7.94 -0.77 -3.43
CA LYS A 177 9.30 -0.51 -3.93
C LYS A 177 10.32 -0.87 -2.87
N LYS A 178 11.23 -1.82 -3.20
CA LYS A 178 12.41 -2.12 -2.36
C LYS A 178 13.19 -0.85 -2.09
N GLU A 179 13.56 -0.63 -0.84
CA GLU A 179 14.38 0.50 -0.45
C GLU A 179 15.71 0.52 -1.24
N PRO A 180 16.24 1.70 -1.60
CA PRO A 180 17.49 1.82 -2.35
C PRO A 180 18.63 1.04 -1.72
N ILE A 181 18.70 1.01 -0.39
CA ILE A 181 19.74 0.30 0.37
C ILE A 181 19.64 -1.23 0.23
N GLN A 182 18.42 -1.79 0.16
CA GLN A 182 18.24 -3.23 -0.09
C GLN A 182 18.68 -3.60 -1.51
N ARG A 183 18.40 -2.76 -2.50
CA ARG A 183 18.89 -2.96 -3.87
C ARG A 183 20.40 -2.93 -3.96
N PHE A 184 21.05 -2.02 -3.23
CA PHE A 184 22.50 -1.95 -3.15
C PHE A 184 23.07 -3.21 -2.48
N ALA A 185 22.53 -3.64 -1.35
CA ALA A 185 22.94 -4.86 -0.67
C ALA A 185 22.76 -6.12 -1.55
N ASP A 186 21.63 -6.22 -2.29
CA ASP A 186 21.40 -7.31 -3.24
C ASP A 186 22.43 -7.29 -4.39
N ALA A 187 22.77 -6.11 -4.91
CA ALA A 187 23.78 -5.96 -5.97
C ALA A 187 25.18 -6.38 -5.49
N VAL A 188 25.60 -5.93 -4.31
CA VAL A 188 26.88 -6.35 -3.71
C VAL A 188 26.88 -7.87 -3.48
N SER A 189 25.81 -8.43 -2.96
CA SER A 189 25.65 -9.87 -2.71
C SER A 189 25.75 -10.71 -3.98
N ALA A 190 25.25 -10.20 -5.10
CA ALA A 190 25.29 -10.87 -6.40
C ALA A 190 26.72 -11.10 -6.93
N TYR A 191 27.65 -10.18 -6.61
CA TYR A 191 29.06 -10.34 -6.97
C TYR A 191 29.87 -11.05 -5.88
N PHE A 192 29.63 -10.69 -4.63
CA PHE A 192 30.40 -11.20 -3.49
C PHE A 192 30.22 -12.72 -3.30
N GLY A 193 28.98 -13.23 -3.43
CA GLY A 193 28.68 -14.64 -3.24
C GLY A 193 29.51 -15.58 -4.16
N PRO A 194 29.47 -15.39 -5.49
CA PRO A 194 30.28 -16.19 -6.41
C PRO A 194 31.79 -16.07 -6.18
N ILE A 195 32.29 -14.87 -5.83
CA ILE A 195 33.72 -14.65 -5.56
C ILE A 195 34.16 -15.46 -4.34
N VAL A 196 33.40 -15.43 -3.25
CA VAL A 196 33.72 -16.17 -2.03
C VAL A 196 33.71 -17.68 -2.30
N ILE A 197 32.70 -18.19 -3.04
CA ILE A 197 32.64 -19.63 -3.39
C ILE A 197 33.82 -20.05 -4.26
N PHE A 198 34.35 -19.16 -5.12
CA PHE A 198 35.49 -19.45 -5.98
C PHE A 198 36.82 -19.48 -5.23
N ILE A 199 36.95 -18.65 -4.16
CA ILE A 199 38.20 -18.54 -3.35
C ILE A 199 38.24 -19.63 -2.29
N ALA A 200 37.11 -20.10 -1.77
CA ALA A 200 37.03 -21.13 -0.73
C ALA A 200 37.21 -22.54 -1.29
#